data_d43e247e50adeb3d4651693d7ba4114a
#
_entry.id   d43e247e50adeb3d4651693d7ba4114a
#
_cell.length_a   1.000
_cell.length_b   1.000
_cell.length_c   1.000
_cell.angle_alpha   90.00
_cell.angle_beta   90.00
_cell.angle_gamma   90.00
#
_symmetry.space_group_name_H-M   'P 1'
#
loop_
_entity.id
_entity.type
_entity.pdbx_description
1 polymer ?
#
loop_
_entity_poly.entity_id
_entity_poly.type
_entity_poly.pdbx_seq_one_letter_code
_entity_poly.pdbx_strand_id
1 'polypeptide(L)' 'MNRPIRVLIVDDHQLVRKGIISLLATSAVVEVVGEAENGHAALARIPELQPD' A
#
# COMPACT_ATOMS: atom_id res chain seq x y z
N MET A 1 1.52 22.82 -2.81
CA MET A 1 2.12 21.70 -2.14
C MET A 1 1.34 20.46 -2.35
N ASN A 2 2.02 19.45 -2.73
CA ASN A 2 1.38 18.18 -3.04
C ASN A 2 1.54 17.21 -1.89
N ARG A 3 0.47 16.52 -1.57
CA ARG A 3 0.56 15.42 -0.62
C ARG A 3 1.08 14.18 -1.36
N PRO A 4 1.67 13.22 -0.65
CA PRO A 4 2.07 11.96 -1.27
C PRO A 4 0.87 11.19 -1.82
N ILE A 5 1.11 10.38 -2.83
CA ILE A 5 0.11 9.46 -3.35
C ILE A 5 -0.05 8.32 -2.33
N ARG A 6 -1.26 8.09 -1.88
CA ARG A 6 -1.54 7.07 -0.87
C ARG A 6 -1.79 5.74 -1.56
N VAL A 7 -1.00 4.74 -1.21
CA VAL A 7 -0.96 3.46 -1.92
C VAL A 7 -1.29 2.31 -0.98
N LEU A 8 -2.15 1.41 -1.43
CA LEU A 8 -2.41 0.15 -0.78
C LEU A 8 -1.72 -0.96 -1.58
N ILE A 9 -0.86 -1.73 -0.96
CA ILE A 9 -0.12 -2.81 -1.61
C ILE A 9 -0.90 -4.12 -1.44
N VAL A 10 -1.19 -4.78 -2.56
CA VAL A 10 -1.91 -6.05 -2.54
C VAL A 10 -1.06 -7.13 -3.21
N ASP A 11 -0.67 -8.14 -2.47
CA ASP A 11 0.15 -9.24 -3.00
C ASP A 11 0.04 -10.43 -2.05
N ASP A 12 -0.08 -11.63 -2.60
CA ASP A 12 -0.22 -12.85 -1.80
C ASP A 12 1.13 -13.41 -1.32
N HIS A 13 2.24 -12.80 -1.75
CA HIS A 13 3.58 -13.22 -1.32
C HIS A 13 4.08 -12.25 -0.26
N GLN A 14 4.08 -12.69 0.99
CA GLN A 14 4.44 -11.81 2.09
C GLN A 14 5.83 -11.19 1.92
N LEU A 15 6.80 -11.98 1.50
CA LEU A 15 8.17 -11.47 1.34
C LEU A 15 8.26 -10.44 0.21
N VAL A 16 7.59 -10.69 -0.90
CA VAL A 16 7.56 -9.76 -2.01
C VAL A 16 6.88 -8.46 -1.59
N ARG A 17 5.75 -8.57 -0.89
CA ARG A 17 5.01 -7.41 -0.41
C ARG A 17 5.87 -6.56 0.53
N LYS A 18 6.58 -7.19 1.46
CA LYS A 18 7.47 -6.48 2.37
C LYS A 18 8.60 -5.78 1.63
N GLY A 19 9.14 -6.42 0.59
CA GLY A 19 10.17 -5.82 -0.24
C GLY A 19 9.69 -4.58 -0.96
N ILE A 20 8.49 -4.63 -1.53
CA ILE A 20 7.91 -3.49 -2.22
C ILE A 20 7.67 -2.33 -1.25
N ILE A 21 7.12 -2.63 -0.07
CA ILE A 21 6.87 -1.62 0.94
C ILE A 21 8.18 -0.95 1.37
N SER A 22 9.22 -1.76 1.55
CA SER A 22 10.54 -1.25 1.92
C SER A 22 11.10 -0.29 0.87
N LEU A 23 10.95 -0.64 -0.41
CA LEU A 23 11.40 0.21 -1.50
C LEU A 23 10.63 1.53 -1.55
N LEU A 24 9.32 1.46 -1.39
CA LEU A 24 8.47 2.64 -1.44
C LEU A 24 8.62 3.53 -0.22
N ALA A 25 9.08 2.97 0.90
CA ALA A 25 9.26 3.74 2.13
C ALA A 25 10.28 4.87 1.99
N THR A 26 11.16 4.79 0.98
CA THR A 26 12.15 5.83 0.74
C THR A 26 11.63 6.94 -0.17
N SER A 27 10.43 6.79 -0.72
CA SER A 27 9.88 7.76 -1.65
C SER A 27 9.23 8.94 -0.92
N ALA A 28 9.47 10.14 -1.42
CA ALA A 28 8.77 11.32 -0.93
C ALA A 28 7.45 11.54 -1.66
N VAL A 29 7.20 10.79 -2.73
CA VAL A 29 6.03 10.97 -3.61
C VAL A 29 4.92 9.98 -3.28
N VAL A 30 5.28 8.83 -2.71
CA VAL A 30 4.36 7.73 -2.44
C VAL A 30 4.36 7.41 -0.95
N GLU A 31 3.17 7.24 -0.39
CA GLU A 31 3.01 6.82 1.00
C GLU A 31 2.24 5.50 1.02
N VAL A 32 2.82 4.44 1.57
CA VAL A 32 2.12 3.17 1.73
C VAL A 32 1.24 3.27 2.98
N VAL A 33 -0.07 3.26 2.79
CA VAL A 33 -1.01 3.41 3.89
C VAL A 33 -1.50 2.08 4.44
N GLY A 34 -1.22 0.99 3.76
CA GLY A 34 -1.58 -0.33 4.25
C GLY A 34 -1.20 -1.40 3.26
N GLU A 35 -1.45 -2.64 3.65
CA GLU A 35 -1.18 -3.80 2.81
C GLU A 35 -2.28 -4.83 2.97
N ALA A 36 -2.46 -5.68 1.97
CA ALA A 36 -3.41 -6.77 2.00
C ALA A 36 -2.83 -7.96 1.26
N GLU A 37 -3.21 -9.17 1.66
CA GLU A 37 -2.66 -10.39 1.07
C GLU A 37 -3.45 -10.85 -0.16
N ASN A 38 -4.65 -10.31 -0.38
CA ASN A 38 -5.44 -10.65 -1.55
C ASN A 38 -6.47 -9.55 -1.82
N GLY A 39 -7.16 -9.68 -2.96
CA GLY A 39 -8.14 -8.66 -3.35
C GLY A 39 -9.30 -8.54 -2.39
N HIS A 40 -9.75 -9.65 -1.81
CA HIS A 40 -10.85 -9.65 -0.86
C HIS A 40 -10.49 -8.83 0.38
N ALA A 41 -9.31 -9.08 0.93
CA ALA A 41 -8.82 -8.32 2.08
C ALA A 41 -8.62 -6.85 1.73
N ALA A 42 -8.14 -6.57 0.51
CA ALA A 42 -7.96 -5.21 0.03
C ALA A 42 -9.26 -4.45 -0.01
N LEU A 43 -10.32 -5.07 -0.54
CA LEU A 43 -11.63 -4.42 -0.63
C LEU A 43 -12.15 -4.00 0.75
N ALA A 44 -11.86 -4.80 1.77
CA ALA A 44 -12.27 -4.48 3.13
C ALA A 44 -11.50 -3.28 3.70
N ARG A 45 -10.26 -3.05 3.21
CA ARG A 45 -9.39 -2.00 3.71
C ARG A 45 -9.55 -0.66 2.99
N ILE A 46 -10.02 -0.69 1.75
CA ILE A 46 -10.13 0.52 0.93
C ILE A 46 -10.99 1.61 1.58
N PRO A 47 -12.19 1.31 2.11
CA PRO A 47 -13.01 2.38 2.68
C PRO A 47 -12.37 3.06 3.89
N GLU A 48 -11.63 2.31 4.71
CA GLU A 48 -11.02 2.89 5.92
C GLU A 48 -9.71 3.61 5.61
N LEU A 49 -8.94 3.11 4.64
CA LEU A 49 -7.64 3.68 4.30
C LEU A 49 -7.71 4.76 3.23
N GLN A 50 -8.68 4.67 2.35
CA GLN A 50 -8.90 5.61 1.25
C GLN A 50 -7.64 5.84 0.42
N PRO A 51 -7.04 4.78 -0.15
CA PRO A 51 -5.87 4.94 -1.00
C PRO A 51 -6.24 5.63 -2.31
N ASP A 52 -5.27 6.29 -2.91
CA ASP A 52 -5.47 6.92 -4.21
C ASP A 52 -5.46 5.91 -5.33
#